data_d1ba40daeab3f84f1b12223a46f31a8c
#
_entry.id   d1ba40daeab3f84f1b12223a46f31a8c
#
_cell.length_a   1.000
_cell.length_b   1.000
_cell.length_c   1.000
_cell.angle_alpha   90.00
_cell.angle_beta   90.00
_cell.angle_gamma   90.00
#
_symmetry.space_group_name_H-M   'P 1'
#
loop_
_entity.id
_entity.type
_entity.pdbx_description
1 polymer ?
#
loop_
_entity_poly.entity_id
_entity_poly.type
_entity_poly.pdbx_seq_one_letter_code
_entity_poly.pdbx_strand_id
1 'polypeptide(L)' 'MKISKIREMSSPELEKELGELKSELFKLRFSLATNGLENPMKIREVKKDIAKINTVLTERKLAENK' A
#
# COMPACT_ATOMS: atom_id res chain seq x y z
N MET A 1 -6.39 2.01 -5.61
CA MET A 1 -6.54 0.62 -6.13
C MET A 1 -7.84 0.01 -5.66
N LYS A 2 -8.49 -0.72 -6.55
CA LYS A 2 -9.72 -1.43 -6.19
C LYS A 2 -9.36 -2.75 -5.51
N ILE A 3 -10.12 -3.11 -4.48
CA ILE A 3 -9.86 -4.34 -3.73
C ILE A 3 -9.98 -5.58 -4.62
N SER A 4 -10.89 -5.57 -5.60
CA SER A 4 -11.04 -6.67 -6.54
C SER A 4 -9.77 -6.90 -7.35
N LYS A 5 -9.11 -5.84 -7.76
CA LYS A 5 -7.85 -5.93 -8.52
C LYS A 5 -6.73 -6.48 -7.64
N ILE A 6 -6.68 -6.05 -6.39
CA ILE A 6 -5.71 -6.55 -5.43
C ILE A 6 -5.88 -8.06 -5.23
N ARG A 7 -7.12 -8.52 -5.14
CA ARG A 7 -7.42 -9.95 -4.96
C ARG A 7 -7.04 -10.82 -6.16
N GLU A 8 -6.93 -10.22 -7.34
CA GLU A 8 -6.49 -10.92 -8.55
C GLU A 8 -4.97 -11.10 -8.61
N MET A 9 -4.22 -10.29 -7.86
CA MET A 9 -2.77 -10.33 -7.87
C MET A 9 -2.23 -11.49 -7.04
N SER A 10 -1.08 -12.03 -7.46
CA SER A 10 -0.39 -13.06 -6.68
C SER A 10 0.21 -12.45 -5.41
N SER A 11 0.49 -13.29 -4.42
CA SER A 11 1.10 -12.82 -3.17
C SER A 11 2.46 -12.15 -3.39
N PRO A 12 3.38 -12.72 -4.21
CA PRO A 12 4.63 -12.03 -4.52
C PRO A 12 4.44 -10.67 -5.18
N GLU A 13 3.45 -10.56 -6.08
CA GLU A 13 3.14 -9.27 -6.72
C GLU A 13 2.64 -8.25 -5.70
N LEU A 14 1.80 -8.69 -4.77
CA LEU A 14 1.29 -7.83 -3.71
C LEU A 14 2.39 -7.36 -2.78
N GLU A 15 3.33 -8.23 -2.43
CA GLU A 15 4.46 -7.86 -1.59
C GLU A 15 5.35 -6.83 -2.28
N LYS A 16 5.58 -6.99 -3.57
CA LYS A 16 6.35 -6.03 -4.36
C LYS A 16 5.65 -4.68 -4.38
N GLU A 17 4.36 -4.68 -4.69
CA GLU A 17 3.55 -3.46 -4.73
C GLU A 17 3.54 -2.76 -3.37
N LEU A 18 3.43 -3.54 -2.30
CA LEU A 18 3.45 -3.01 -0.94
C LEU A 18 4.77 -2.29 -0.64
N GLY A 19 5.89 -2.88 -1.05
CA GLY A 19 7.20 -2.26 -0.89
C GLY A 19 7.31 -0.95 -1.65
N GLU A 20 6.81 -0.92 -2.88
CA GLU A 20 6.82 0.28 -3.71
C GLU A 20 5.95 1.39 -3.11
N LEU A 21 4.77 1.03 -2.59
CA LEU A 21 3.88 1.99 -1.96
C LEU A 21 4.46 2.56 -0.67
N LYS A 22 5.13 1.74 0.12
CA LYS A 22 5.80 2.20 1.33
C LYS A 22 6.92 3.19 1.00
N SER A 23 7.68 2.90 -0.05
CA SER A 23 8.74 3.78 -0.52
C SER A 23 8.16 5.11 -1.00
N GLU A 24 7.06 5.06 -1.76
CA GLU A 24 6.37 6.25 -2.23
C GLU A 24 5.85 7.08 -1.06
N LEU A 25 5.26 6.43 -0.07
CA LEU A 25 4.76 7.11 1.13
C LEU A 25 5.88 7.84 1.86
N PHE A 26 7.02 7.20 2.00
CA PHE A 26 8.20 7.82 2.63
C PHE A 26 8.62 9.07 1.87
N LYS A 27 8.71 8.99 0.55
CA LYS A 27 9.08 10.12 -0.29
C LYS A 27 8.09 11.28 -0.18
N LEU A 28 6.80 10.96 -0.18
CA LEU A 28 5.75 11.97 -0.05
C LEU A 28 5.81 12.68 1.30
N ARG A 29 6.02 11.93 2.37
CA ARG A 29 6.15 12.51 3.70
C ARG A 29 7.39 13.39 3.82
N PHE A 30 8.48 12.95 3.22
CA PHE A 30 9.72 13.72 3.21
C PHE A 30 9.52 15.04 2.46
N SER A 31 8.91 15.00 1.29
CA SER A 31 8.65 16.19 0.50
C SER A 31 7.74 17.16 1.25
N LEU A 32 6.70 16.66 1.92
CA LEU A 32 5.80 17.49 2.71
C LEU A 32 6.55 18.18 3.85
N ALA A 33 7.42 17.45 4.52
CA ALA A 33 8.19 17.99 5.66
C ALA A 33 9.19 19.06 5.22
N THR A 34 9.80 18.91 4.03
CA THR A 34 10.83 19.83 3.56
C THR A 34 10.28 21.00 2.76
N ASN A 35 9.33 20.74 1.87
CA ASN A 35 8.82 21.74 0.93
C ASN A 35 7.42 22.25 1.25
N GLY A 36 6.63 21.46 1.98
CA GLY A 36 5.24 21.80 2.30
C GLY A 36 4.33 21.85 1.09
N LEU A 37 4.77 21.33 -0.07
CA LEU A 37 4.05 21.48 -1.35
C LEU A 37 3.25 20.25 -1.74
N GLU A 38 3.48 19.11 -1.09
CA GLU A 38 2.81 17.87 -1.46
C GLU A 38 1.34 17.86 -1.01
N ASN A 39 0.52 17.23 -1.83
CA ASN A 39 -0.91 17.11 -1.56
C ASN A 39 -1.16 16.04 -0.48
N PRO A 40 -1.71 16.41 0.69
CA PRO A 40 -2.01 15.45 1.75
C PRO A 40 -2.97 14.35 1.31
N MET A 41 -3.82 14.63 0.33
CA MET A 41 -4.75 13.63 -0.23
C MET A 41 -4.00 12.43 -0.82
N LYS A 42 -2.89 12.70 -1.49
CA LYS A 42 -2.09 11.64 -2.10
C LYS A 42 -1.50 10.71 -1.04
N ILE A 43 -1.06 11.29 0.07
CA ILE A 43 -0.55 10.51 1.20
C ILE A 43 -1.64 9.58 1.74
N ARG A 44 -2.88 10.08 1.87
CA ARG A 44 -4.01 9.30 2.33
C ARG A 44 -4.34 8.16 1.38
N GLU A 45 -4.29 8.43 0.07
CA GLU A 45 -4.55 7.41 -0.95
C GLU A 45 -3.53 6.28 -0.88
N VAL A 46 -2.25 6.62 -0.77
CA VAL A 46 -1.19 5.63 -0.65
C VAL A 46 -1.35 4.80 0.61
N LYS A 47 -1.68 5.44 1.74
CA LYS A 47 -1.93 4.73 3.00
C LYS A 47 -3.10 3.75 2.87
N LYS A 48 -4.17 4.15 2.20
CA LYS A 48 -5.33 3.28 1.97
C LYS A 48 -4.96 2.07 1.13
N ASP A 49 -4.17 2.29 0.09
CA ASP A 49 -3.72 1.19 -0.77
C ASP A 49 -2.84 0.21 0.01
N ILE A 50 -1.93 0.72 0.83
CA ILE A 50 -1.10 -0.11 1.69
C ILE A 50 -1.98 -0.95 2.63
N ALA A 51 -2.98 -0.33 3.25
CA ALA A 51 -3.88 -1.03 4.15
C ALA A 51 -4.67 -2.14 3.44
N LYS A 52 -5.16 -1.87 2.24
CA LYS A 52 -5.89 -2.86 1.45
C LYS A 52 -5.03 -4.06 1.11
N ILE A 53 -3.79 -3.83 0.67
CA ILE A 53 -2.86 -4.90 0.34
C ILE A 53 -2.51 -5.71 1.58
N ASN A 54 -2.22 -5.05 2.69
CA ASN A 54 -1.94 -5.72 3.96
C ASN A 54 -3.11 -6.60 4.40
N THR A 55 -4.34 -6.11 4.24
CA THR A 55 -5.54 -6.87 4.60
C THR A 55 -5.64 -8.15 3.78
N VAL A 56 -5.45 -8.06 2.47
CA VAL A 56 -5.53 -9.23 1.59
C VAL A 56 -4.41 -10.23 1.90
N LEU A 57 -3.18 -9.73 2.10
CA LEU A 57 -2.06 -10.60 2.47
C LEU A 57 -2.29 -11.30 3.80
N THR A 58 -2.84 -10.59 4.77
CA THR A 58 -3.16 -11.17 6.08
C THR A 58 -4.24 -12.23 5.95
N GLU A 59 -5.29 -11.99 5.17
CA GLU A 59 -6.33 -12.97 4.92
C GLU A 59 -5.76 -14.26 4.31
N ARG A 60 -4.86 -14.13 3.35
CA ARG A 60 -4.23 -15.28 2.70
C ARG A 60 -3.37 -16.06 3.69
N LYS A 61 -2.62 -15.36 4.52
CA LYS A 61 -1.78 -15.99 5.52
C LYS A 61 -2.60 -16.76 6.54
N LEU A 62 -3.72 -16.19 7.00
CA LEU A 62 -4.62 -16.87 7.92
C LEU A 62 -5.26 -18.10 7.29
N ALA A 63 -5.60 -18.04 6.01
CA ALA A 63 -6.16 -19.17 5.30
C ALA A 63 -5.14 -20.31 5.16
N GLU A 64 -3.86 -19.98 4.96
CA GLU A 64 -2.80 -20.97 4.85
C GLU A 64 -2.51 -21.69 6.18
N ASN A 65 -2.76 -21.00 7.29
CA ASN A 65 -2.44 -21.53 8.63
C ASN A 65 -3.56 -22.39 9.23
N LYS A 66 -4.57 -22.74 8.47
CA LYS A 66 -5.66 -23.61 8.94
C LYS A 66 -5.30 -25.08 8.79
#